data_73f6eddc2ab477ee85a32140802d9740
#
_entry.id   73f6eddc2ab477ee85a32140802d9740
#
_cell.length_a   1.000
_cell.length_b   1.000
_cell.length_c   1.000
_cell.angle_alpha   90.00
_cell.angle_beta   90.00
_cell.angle_gamma   90.00
#
_symmetry.space_group_name_H-M   'P 1'
#
loop_
_entity.id
_entity.type
_entity.pdbx_description
1 polymer ?
#
loop_
_entity_poly.entity_id
_entity_poly.type
_entity_poly.pdbx_seq_one_letter_code
_entity_poly.pdbx_strand_id
1 'polypeptide(L)'
;MNKVGMFLMVGMALIGAVTCRADEKTVIRDSQGRVKATVTTDRYGKKTIRDSLGRIQGTETTDRYGKTTYRDASGHVTGSQQTDRYGKTTYRDCLGRTQGTMTVDRYGKTTWRDAAGRIQGTSTTDRYGKTTYRDGSGRLIGTRKVQ
;
A
#
# COMPACT_ATOMS: atom_id res chain seq x y z
N MET A 1 4.19 9.39 15.05
CA MET A 1 4.19 8.80 13.69
C MET A 1 3.22 9.59 12.82
N ASN A 2 3.69 10.23 11.78
CA ASN A 2 2.86 11.09 10.92
C ASN A 2 1.77 10.24 10.25
N LYS A 3 0.51 10.73 10.26
CA LYS A 3 -0.65 10.08 9.60
C LYS A 3 -0.39 9.76 8.12
N VAL A 4 0.45 10.56 7.47
CA VAL A 4 0.90 10.37 6.08
C VAL A 4 1.73 9.09 5.91
N GLY A 5 2.61 8.76 6.86
CA GLY A 5 3.44 7.55 6.79
C GLY A 5 2.61 6.26 6.93
N MET A 6 1.53 6.29 7.72
CA MET A 6 0.66 5.13 7.90
C MET A 6 -0.23 4.90 6.67
N PHE A 7 -0.69 5.97 6.01
CA PHE A 7 -1.50 5.88 4.79
C PHE A 7 -0.65 5.36 3.61
N LEU A 8 0.60 5.81 3.52
CA LEU A 8 1.56 5.32 2.53
C LEU A 8 1.84 3.82 2.71
N MET A 9 2.03 3.34 3.95
CA MET A 9 2.25 1.91 4.22
C MET A 9 1.05 1.03 3.84
N VAL A 10 -0.17 1.50 4.05
CA VAL A 10 -1.38 0.75 3.67
C VAL A 10 -1.54 0.73 2.14
N GLY A 11 -1.30 1.84 1.45
CA GLY A 11 -1.30 1.91 -0.02
C GLY A 11 -0.21 1.05 -0.66
N MET A 12 0.97 1.00 -0.06
CA MET A 12 2.11 0.18 -0.54
C MET A 12 1.86 -1.33 -0.45
N ALA A 13 0.97 -1.76 0.46
CA ALA A 13 0.65 -3.18 0.66
C ALA A 13 -0.25 -3.78 -0.44
N LEU A 14 -0.78 -2.98 -1.35
CA LEU A 14 -1.90 -3.35 -2.21
C LEU A 14 -1.55 -3.62 -3.68
N ILE A 15 -0.27 -3.69 -4.04
CA ILE A 15 0.12 -4.09 -5.40
C ILE A 15 0.00 -5.61 -5.51
N GLY A 16 -1.21 -6.06 -5.77
CA GLY A 16 -1.54 -7.41 -6.23
C GLY A 16 -2.26 -7.29 -7.57
N ALA A 17 -1.96 -8.20 -8.49
CA ALA A 17 -2.46 -8.22 -9.86
C ALA A 17 -3.97 -7.94 -9.96
N VAL A 18 -4.34 -7.13 -10.94
CA VAL A 18 -5.73 -6.90 -11.34
C VAL A 18 -6.28 -8.21 -11.91
N THR A 19 -6.97 -8.97 -11.09
CA THR A 19 -7.92 -9.97 -11.57
C THR A 19 -9.32 -9.41 -11.39
N CYS A 20 -10.06 -9.30 -12.46
CA CYS A 20 -11.46 -8.88 -12.48
C CYS A 20 -12.30 -9.90 -11.70
N ARG A 21 -12.51 -9.68 -10.41
CA ARG A 21 -13.35 -10.51 -9.54
C ARG A 21 -14.11 -9.65 -8.55
N ALA A 22 -15.37 -10.06 -8.26
CA ALA A 22 -16.24 -9.40 -7.30
C ALA A 22 -15.55 -9.20 -5.94
N ASP A 23 -15.68 -7.99 -5.39
CA ASP A 23 -15.34 -7.53 -4.03
C ASP A 23 -14.26 -8.35 -3.28
N GLU A 24 -12.99 -8.11 -3.65
CA GLU A 24 -11.86 -8.70 -2.92
C GLU A 24 -11.66 -7.96 -1.59
N LYS A 25 -11.65 -8.71 -0.48
CA LYS A 25 -11.40 -8.19 0.86
C LYS A 25 -10.01 -8.59 1.35
N THR A 26 -9.17 -7.61 1.65
CA THR A 26 -7.85 -7.80 2.26
C THR A 26 -7.87 -7.35 3.72
N VAL A 27 -7.36 -8.18 4.65
CA VAL A 27 -7.24 -7.85 6.06
C VAL A 27 -5.78 -7.59 6.41
N ILE A 28 -5.50 -6.42 6.98
CA ILE A 28 -4.17 -6.01 7.44
C ILE A 28 -4.11 -6.17 8.95
N ARG A 29 -3.08 -6.88 9.44
CA ARG A 29 -2.88 -7.14 10.86
C ARG A 29 -1.57 -6.55 11.35
N ASP A 30 -1.51 -6.19 12.65
CA ASP A 30 -0.28 -5.77 13.31
C ASP A 30 0.64 -6.97 13.64
N SER A 31 1.78 -6.70 14.28
CA SER A 31 2.74 -7.74 14.69
C SER A 31 2.19 -8.73 15.73
N GLN A 32 1.11 -8.35 16.43
CA GLN A 32 0.40 -9.18 17.41
C GLN A 32 -0.81 -9.92 16.81
N GLY A 33 -1.02 -9.82 15.49
CA GLY A 33 -2.11 -10.48 14.78
C GLY A 33 -3.47 -9.75 14.84
N ARG A 34 -3.57 -8.59 15.49
CA ARG A 34 -4.82 -7.82 15.61
C ARG A 34 -5.13 -7.12 14.29
N VAL A 35 -6.40 -7.05 13.92
CA VAL A 35 -6.85 -6.33 12.72
C VAL A 35 -6.55 -4.84 12.88
N LYS A 36 -5.75 -4.29 11.96
CA LYS A 36 -5.40 -2.87 11.89
C LYS A 36 -6.25 -2.13 10.86
N ALA A 37 -6.49 -2.76 9.74
CA ALA A 37 -7.28 -2.20 8.65
C ALA A 37 -7.87 -3.30 7.78
N THR A 38 -8.93 -2.96 7.05
CA THR A 38 -9.47 -3.76 5.94
C THR A 38 -9.50 -2.94 4.66
N VAL A 39 -9.27 -3.59 3.54
CA VAL A 39 -9.36 -2.98 2.21
C VAL A 39 -10.33 -3.82 1.39
N THR A 40 -11.32 -3.15 0.81
CA THR A 40 -12.25 -3.75 -0.15
C THR A 40 -12.01 -3.16 -1.52
N THR A 41 -11.92 -4.01 -2.54
CA THR A 41 -11.77 -3.59 -3.94
C THR A 41 -13.09 -3.85 -4.65
N ASP A 42 -13.67 -2.84 -5.25
CA ASP A 42 -14.90 -2.99 -6.04
C ASP A 42 -14.59 -3.49 -7.47
N ARG A 43 -15.65 -3.80 -8.22
CA ARG A 43 -15.55 -4.28 -9.61
C ARG A 43 -14.86 -3.30 -10.58
N TYR A 44 -14.74 -2.02 -10.20
CA TYR A 44 -14.09 -0.98 -11.00
C TYR A 44 -12.63 -0.76 -10.58
N GLY A 45 -12.13 -1.57 -9.63
CA GLY A 45 -10.76 -1.46 -9.12
C GLY A 45 -10.57 -0.34 -8.09
N LYS A 46 -11.65 0.36 -7.67
CA LYS A 46 -11.57 1.32 -6.58
C LYS A 46 -11.43 0.57 -5.26
N LYS A 47 -10.41 0.93 -4.50
CA LYS A 47 -10.20 0.38 -3.16
C LYS A 47 -10.70 1.34 -2.10
N THR A 48 -11.41 0.79 -1.11
CA THR A 48 -11.86 1.52 0.08
C THR A 48 -11.15 0.95 1.29
N ILE A 49 -10.46 1.82 2.03
CA ILE A 49 -9.67 1.48 3.20
C ILE A 49 -10.47 1.85 4.43
N ARG A 50 -10.61 0.88 5.37
CA ARG A 50 -11.32 1.06 6.63
C ARG A 50 -10.40 0.72 7.80
N ASP A 51 -10.58 1.40 8.93
CA ASP A 51 -9.87 1.07 10.18
C ASP A 51 -10.42 -0.21 10.83
N SER A 52 -9.87 -0.57 12.00
CA SER A 52 -10.30 -1.73 12.79
C SER A 52 -11.76 -1.64 13.26
N LEU A 53 -12.34 -0.44 13.30
CA LEU A 53 -13.74 -0.17 13.67
C LEU A 53 -14.67 -0.07 12.46
N GLY A 54 -14.16 -0.31 11.25
CA GLY A 54 -14.93 -0.26 10.00
C GLY A 54 -15.13 1.14 9.41
N ARG A 55 -14.57 2.20 10.01
CA ARG A 55 -14.71 3.58 9.51
C ARG A 55 -13.82 3.79 8.30
N ILE A 56 -14.32 4.48 7.27
CA ILE A 56 -13.54 4.80 6.08
C ILE A 56 -12.39 5.73 6.47
N GLN A 57 -11.17 5.34 6.10
CA GLN A 57 -9.96 6.13 6.24
C GLN A 57 -9.56 6.81 4.92
N GLY A 58 -10.00 6.25 3.80
CA GLY A 58 -9.74 6.80 2.50
C GLY A 58 -10.03 5.83 1.37
N THR A 59 -9.75 6.30 0.16
CA THR A 59 -9.93 5.53 -1.07
C THR A 59 -8.71 5.65 -1.98
N GLU A 60 -8.57 4.67 -2.87
CA GLU A 60 -7.53 4.63 -3.88
C GLU A 60 -8.18 4.26 -5.22
N THR A 61 -7.82 5.00 -6.28
CA THR A 61 -8.30 4.75 -7.64
C THR A 61 -7.12 4.76 -8.60
N THR A 62 -7.06 3.78 -9.50
CA THR A 62 -6.01 3.69 -10.52
C THR A 62 -6.60 4.02 -11.88
N ASP A 63 -5.96 4.93 -12.60
CA ASP A 63 -6.37 5.28 -13.96
C ASP A 63 -5.79 4.29 -14.99
N ARG A 64 -6.22 4.44 -16.25
CA ARG A 64 -5.78 3.60 -17.37
C ARG A 64 -4.27 3.71 -17.70
N TYR A 65 -3.59 4.71 -17.16
CA TYR A 65 -2.15 4.93 -17.34
C TYR A 65 -1.34 4.38 -16.16
N GLY A 66 -1.99 3.68 -15.22
CA GLY A 66 -1.35 3.09 -14.05
C GLY A 66 -1.02 4.09 -12.94
N LYS A 67 -1.51 5.34 -13.04
CA LYS A 67 -1.40 6.30 -11.94
C LYS A 67 -2.50 6.04 -10.93
N THR A 68 -2.12 5.79 -9.69
CA THR A 68 -3.04 5.66 -8.57
C THR A 68 -3.12 6.96 -7.80
N THR A 69 -4.33 7.41 -7.51
CA THR A 69 -4.62 8.60 -6.70
C THR A 69 -5.22 8.18 -5.37
N TYR A 70 -4.68 8.72 -4.28
CA TYR A 70 -5.13 8.50 -2.91
C TYR A 70 -5.97 9.66 -2.43
N ARG A 71 -7.07 9.36 -1.73
CA ARG A 71 -7.95 10.36 -1.12
C ARG A 71 -8.20 9.99 0.33
N ASP A 72 -8.39 11.00 1.17
CA ASP A 72 -8.80 10.83 2.56
C ASP A 72 -10.28 10.44 2.68
N ALA A 73 -10.78 10.32 3.92
CA ALA A 73 -12.18 10.01 4.22
C ALA A 73 -13.14 11.11 3.70
N SER A 74 -12.68 12.34 3.56
CA SER A 74 -13.42 13.50 3.05
C SER A 74 -13.34 13.64 1.53
N GLY A 75 -12.56 12.78 0.84
CA GLY A 75 -12.40 12.79 -0.61
C GLY A 75 -11.29 13.71 -1.14
N HIS A 76 -10.55 14.43 -0.29
CA HIS A 76 -9.43 15.26 -0.72
C HIS A 76 -8.26 14.40 -1.17
N VAL A 77 -7.58 14.81 -2.23
CA VAL A 77 -6.36 14.14 -2.69
C VAL A 77 -5.25 14.31 -1.67
N THR A 78 -4.72 13.20 -1.18
CA THR A 78 -3.59 13.16 -0.24
C THR A 78 -2.27 12.85 -0.91
N GLY A 79 -2.32 12.27 -2.11
CA GLY A 79 -1.14 11.94 -2.89
C GLY A 79 -1.43 11.07 -4.10
N SER A 80 -0.38 10.65 -4.76
CA SER A 80 -0.46 9.73 -5.89
C SER A 80 0.77 8.84 -5.98
N GLN A 81 0.65 7.74 -6.73
CA GLN A 81 1.77 6.91 -7.13
C GLN A 81 1.73 6.63 -8.63
N GLN A 82 2.88 6.36 -9.20
CA GLN A 82 3.00 5.88 -10.56
C GLN A 82 4.18 4.92 -10.68
N THR A 83 3.96 3.79 -11.35
CA THR A 83 5.00 2.80 -11.62
C THR A 83 5.55 3.01 -13.02
N ASP A 84 6.86 3.07 -13.14
CA ASP A 84 7.54 3.16 -14.44
C ASP A 84 7.68 1.77 -15.09
N ARG A 85 8.17 1.76 -16.33
CA ARG A 85 8.39 0.53 -17.11
C ARG A 85 9.43 -0.43 -16.50
N TYR A 86 10.22 0.03 -15.56
CA TYR A 86 11.23 -0.77 -14.85
C TYR A 86 10.74 -1.33 -13.51
N GLY A 87 9.44 -1.12 -13.20
CA GLY A 87 8.85 -1.60 -11.95
C GLY A 87 9.14 -0.74 -10.73
N LYS A 88 9.77 0.45 -10.92
CA LYS A 88 9.96 1.41 -9.84
C LYS A 88 8.71 2.27 -9.69
N THR A 89 8.13 2.26 -8.51
CA THR A 89 6.99 3.10 -8.15
C THR A 89 7.48 4.35 -7.44
N THR A 90 7.02 5.52 -7.89
CA THR A 90 7.30 6.81 -7.26
C THR A 90 6.03 7.32 -6.58
N TYR A 91 6.14 7.68 -5.31
CA TYR A 91 5.07 8.26 -4.49
C TYR A 91 5.22 9.77 -4.40
N ARG A 92 4.10 10.49 -4.54
CA ARG A 92 4.05 11.96 -4.48
C ARG A 92 2.97 12.40 -3.50
N ASP A 93 3.19 13.53 -2.84
CA ASP A 93 2.18 14.21 -2.02
C ASP A 93 1.11 14.89 -2.89
N CYS A 94 0.14 15.53 -2.24
CA CYS A 94 -0.92 16.30 -2.92
C CYS A 94 -0.39 17.49 -3.74
N LEU A 95 0.83 17.97 -3.45
CA LEU A 95 1.51 19.04 -4.18
C LEU A 95 2.44 18.51 -5.29
N GLY A 96 2.48 17.18 -5.51
CA GLY A 96 3.31 16.55 -6.53
C GLY A 96 4.77 16.31 -6.15
N ARG A 97 5.20 16.64 -4.91
CA ARG A 97 6.58 16.42 -4.44
C ARG A 97 6.81 14.94 -4.15
N THR A 98 7.97 14.42 -4.55
CA THR A 98 8.34 13.03 -4.27
C THR A 98 8.48 12.80 -2.77
N GLN A 99 7.75 11.82 -2.25
CA GLN A 99 7.80 11.38 -0.84
C GLN A 99 8.64 10.12 -0.66
N GLY A 100 8.82 9.34 -1.72
CA GLY A 100 9.62 8.14 -1.69
C GLY A 100 9.44 7.29 -2.94
N THR A 101 10.11 6.14 -2.92
CA THR A 101 10.06 5.18 -4.02
C THR A 101 9.93 3.76 -3.49
N MET A 102 9.40 2.89 -4.35
CA MET A 102 9.33 1.45 -4.11
C MET A 102 9.91 0.71 -5.30
N THR A 103 10.64 -0.36 -5.03
CA THR A 103 11.13 -1.29 -6.05
C THR A 103 10.81 -2.72 -5.62
N VAL A 104 10.50 -3.57 -6.59
CA VAL A 104 10.32 -5.01 -6.37
C VAL A 104 11.44 -5.73 -7.10
N ASP A 105 12.19 -6.58 -6.40
CA ASP A 105 13.25 -7.37 -7.01
C ASP A 105 12.69 -8.64 -7.69
N ARG A 106 13.55 -9.37 -8.40
CA ARG A 106 13.20 -10.61 -9.10
C ARG A 106 12.71 -11.73 -8.19
N TYR A 107 12.95 -11.62 -6.89
CA TYR A 107 12.51 -12.60 -5.87
C TYR A 107 11.22 -12.18 -5.18
N GLY A 108 10.58 -11.08 -5.63
CA GLY A 108 9.34 -10.57 -5.04
C GLY A 108 9.54 -9.80 -3.74
N LYS A 109 10.80 -9.52 -3.33
CA LYS A 109 11.07 -8.65 -2.20
C LYS A 109 10.84 -7.20 -2.61
N THR A 110 9.98 -6.53 -1.87
CA THR A 110 9.74 -5.10 -2.03
C THR A 110 10.62 -4.30 -1.09
N THR A 111 11.21 -3.22 -1.59
CA THR A 111 12.01 -2.27 -0.79
C THR A 111 11.43 -0.87 -0.94
N TRP A 112 11.16 -0.20 0.18
CA TRP A 112 10.71 1.18 0.22
C TRP A 112 11.82 2.11 0.66
N ARG A 113 11.89 3.28 0.00
CA ARG A 113 12.86 4.33 0.31
C ARG A 113 12.14 5.66 0.49
N ASP A 114 12.68 6.52 1.36
CA ASP A 114 12.20 7.89 1.51
C ASP A 114 12.63 8.77 0.30
N ALA A 115 12.28 10.06 0.35
CA ALA A 115 12.66 11.04 -0.67
C ALA A 115 14.18 11.20 -0.81
N ALA A 116 14.94 10.93 0.26
CA ALA A 116 16.41 10.98 0.30
C ALA A 116 17.05 9.64 -0.13
N GLY A 117 16.26 8.62 -0.49
CA GLY A 117 16.73 7.30 -0.92
C GLY A 117 17.08 6.32 0.21
N ARG A 118 16.87 6.67 1.49
CA ARG A 118 17.14 5.79 2.63
C ARG A 118 16.06 4.73 2.74
N ILE A 119 16.45 3.48 3.07
CA ILE A 119 15.50 2.37 3.24
C ILE A 119 14.62 2.63 4.47
N GLN A 120 13.31 2.64 4.25
CA GLN A 120 12.28 2.77 5.28
C GLN A 120 11.71 1.41 5.70
N GLY A 121 11.79 0.43 4.82
CA GLY A 121 11.30 -0.90 5.11
C GLY A 121 11.36 -1.84 3.93
N THR A 122 11.01 -3.10 4.21
CA THR A 122 10.95 -4.16 3.22
C THR A 122 9.72 -5.04 3.44
N SER A 123 9.26 -5.72 2.40
CA SER A 123 8.32 -6.83 2.54
C SER A 123 8.67 -8.00 1.66
N THR A 124 8.23 -9.18 2.09
CA THR A 124 8.32 -10.42 1.32
C THR A 124 6.98 -11.15 1.41
N THR A 125 6.54 -11.71 0.29
CA THR A 125 5.32 -12.53 0.24
C THR A 125 5.72 -13.98 0.05
N ASP A 126 5.24 -14.86 0.93
CA ASP A 126 5.49 -16.29 0.83
C ASP A 126 4.57 -16.96 -0.21
N ARG A 127 4.82 -18.25 -0.48
CA ARG A 127 4.01 -19.06 -1.43
C ARG A 127 2.55 -19.23 -1.01
N TYR A 128 2.21 -18.94 0.24
CA TYR A 128 0.84 -19.03 0.77
C TYR A 128 0.10 -17.69 0.76
N GLY A 129 0.69 -16.65 0.11
CA GLY A 129 0.10 -15.31 0.00
C GLY A 129 0.18 -14.48 1.27
N LYS A 130 0.95 -14.92 2.29
CA LYS A 130 1.20 -14.12 3.49
C LYS A 130 2.36 -13.16 3.22
N THR A 131 2.10 -11.87 3.35
CA THR A 131 3.13 -10.82 3.25
C THR A 131 3.60 -10.41 4.63
N THR A 132 4.92 -10.40 4.82
CA THR A 132 5.60 -9.96 6.05
C THR A 132 6.28 -8.63 5.81
N TYR A 133 6.04 -7.65 6.67
CA TYR A 133 6.61 -6.28 6.61
C TYR A 133 7.64 -6.08 7.68
N ARG A 134 8.78 -5.45 7.32
CA ARG A 134 9.87 -5.09 8.23
C ARG A 134 10.22 -3.62 8.08
N ASP A 135 10.66 -2.97 9.16
CA ASP A 135 11.18 -1.60 9.12
C ASP A 135 12.57 -1.52 8.48
N GLY A 136 13.14 -0.31 8.39
CA GLY A 136 14.48 -0.07 7.81
C GLY A 136 15.61 -0.76 8.56
N SER A 137 15.41 -1.16 9.83
CA SER A 137 16.36 -1.94 10.65
C SER A 137 16.10 -3.45 10.57
N GLY A 138 15.09 -3.90 9.81
CA GLY A 138 14.75 -5.32 9.63
C GLY A 138 13.80 -5.88 10.68
N ARG A 139 13.31 -5.07 11.64
CA ARG A 139 12.37 -5.51 12.68
C ARG A 139 10.98 -5.76 12.06
N LEU A 140 10.28 -6.80 12.52
CA LEU A 140 8.90 -7.11 12.11
C LEU A 140 7.94 -6.01 12.57
N ILE A 141 7.17 -5.45 11.64
CA ILE A 141 6.15 -4.43 11.89
C ILE A 141 4.72 -4.89 11.60
N GLY A 142 4.54 -5.99 10.88
CA GLY A 142 3.21 -6.54 10.64
C GLY A 142 3.17 -7.60 9.54
N THR A 143 1.97 -8.15 9.35
CA THR A 143 1.69 -9.14 8.29
C THR A 143 0.36 -8.84 7.59
N ARG A 144 0.23 -9.30 6.36
CA ARG A 144 -1.00 -9.27 5.56
C ARG A 144 -1.28 -10.66 4.99
N LYS A 145 -2.54 -11.08 4.98
CA LYS A 145 -3.02 -12.26 4.24
C LYS A 145 -4.25 -11.87 3.43
N VAL A 146 -4.31 -12.29 2.18
CA VAL A 146 -5.51 -12.19 1.32
C VAL A 146 -6.44 -13.34 1.70
N GLN A 147 -7.72 -13.07 1.88
CA GLN A 147 -8.78 -14.05 2.19
C GLN A 147 -9.66 -14.25 0.97
#